data_92cafdd09bb3424dcb5a2b35c226ca6b
#
_entry.id   92cafdd09bb3424dcb5a2b35c226ca6b
#
_cell.length_a   1.000
_cell.length_b   1.000
_cell.length_c   1.000
_cell.angle_alpha   90.00
_cell.angle_beta   90.00
_cell.angle_gamma   90.00
#
_symmetry.space_group_name_H-M   'P 1'
#
loop_
_entity.id
_entity.type
_entity.pdbx_description
1 polymer ?
#
loop_
_entity_poly.entity_id
_entity_poly.type
_entity_poly.pdbx_seq_one_letter_code
_entity_poly.pdbx_strand_id
1 'polypeptide(L)'
;MLSTHKLDMDISGSLNQYMNICRDAFAGSAAKLNISFKSAIIETLLLFMVIPRKINFTQLERYGTRCEQCYRQTFTKEFDWIRYNMELMNTLFDRNDRKAIAIDPSYISKSGKHTPWIGYFWSGCAGQAKRGLEILGVGAIDIDKRDCVMLKAEQTPDTITLDNVGCTLIDWYLKVLERIKDRLLEVSNYVVADAYFSKATFAKGLDSMGFHLVSRLRDDANLMYIHDGQPTGKRGRPKVHGDKIDFKHLDYTKIQEIETNNEDGKLYTLIAYSQAMKRKIRLVIWINKKGKHKLYFSTDINMSGRDVIDFYRTRFQIEFCYRDAKQFTGLYHSQARDIRRLDFAFNASFTAINAAKIMMKENSIPFSMEALKSLMFNSYLLDRFFKLSGIKPNSRIKDKLVKELIDIAAYQAA
;
A
#
# COMPACT_ATOMS: atom_id res chain seq x y z
N MET A 1 -18.20 -18.07 24.21
CA MET A 1 -18.30 -19.07 23.14
C MET A 1 -18.14 -18.32 21.81
N LEU A 2 -16.92 -18.26 21.27
CA LEU A 2 -16.67 -17.71 19.96
C LEU A 2 -17.10 -18.76 18.93
N SER A 3 -18.07 -18.41 18.10
CA SER A 3 -18.57 -19.23 17.02
C SER A 3 -17.43 -19.52 16.04
N THR A 4 -17.02 -20.77 15.95
CA THR A 4 -16.12 -21.27 14.90
C THR A 4 -16.89 -21.20 13.58
N HIS A 5 -16.81 -20.09 12.85
CA HIS A 5 -17.23 -20.06 11.46
C HIS A 5 -16.29 -20.96 10.65
N LYS A 6 -16.67 -22.23 10.47
CA LYS A 6 -16.03 -23.10 9.49
C LYS A 6 -16.33 -22.57 8.09
N LEU A 7 -15.31 -22.38 7.30
CA LEU A 7 -15.44 -22.11 5.86
C LEU A 7 -16.15 -23.29 5.18
N ASP A 8 -17.29 -23.01 4.58
CA ASP A 8 -18.05 -23.98 3.78
C ASP A 8 -17.58 -23.93 2.32
N MET A 9 -16.26 -24.13 2.10
CA MET A 9 -15.66 -24.07 0.77
C MET A 9 -15.30 -25.46 0.24
N ASP A 10 -15.71 -25.75 -0.98
CA ASP A 10 -15.34 -26.93 -1.75
C ASP A 10 -13.85 -26.86 -2.20
N ILE A 11 -13.18 -27.99 -2.42
CA ILE A 11 -11.75 -28.08 -2.78
C ILE A 11 -11.42 -27.26 -4.02
N SER A 12 -12.25 -27.37 -5.05
CA SER A 12 -12.13 -26.58 -6.27
C SER A 12 -12.72 -25.19 -6.10
N GLY A 13 -13.60 -24.98 -5.13
CA GLY A 13 -14.31 -23.76 -4.86
C GLY A 13 -13.38 -22.60 -4.51
N SER A 14 -12.50 -22.80 -3.53
CA SER A 14 -11.54 -21.76 -3.08
C SER A 14 -10.58 -21.31 -4.18
N LEU A 15 -10.01 -22.29 -4.92
CA LEU A 15 -9.08 -21.99 -6.03
C LEU A 15 -9.82 -21.29 -7.17
N ASN A 16 -11.02 -21.77 -7.52
CA ASN A 16 -11.84 -21.21 -8.59
C ASN A 16 -12.35 -19.82 -8.20
N GLN A 17 -12.77 -19.60 -6.96
CA GLN A 17 -13.17 -18.28 -6.46
C GLN A 17 -12.04 -17.28 -6.61
N TYR A 18 -10.84 -17.61 -6.13
CA TYR A 18 -9.67 -16.75 -6.26
C TYR A 18 -9.34 -16.43 -7.73
N MET A 19 -9.36 -17.46 -8.60
CA MET A 19 -9.14 -17.28 -10.04
C MET A 19 -10.23 -16.44 -10.70
N ASN A 20 -11.49 -16.55 -10.26
CA ASN A 20 -12.61 -15.75 -10.77
C ASN A 20 -12.43 -14.28 -10.37
N ILE A 21 -12.10 -13.99 -9.11
CA ILE A 21 -11.76 -12.63 -8.66
C ILE A 21 -10.65 -12.03 -9.56
N CYS A 22 -9.58 -12.80 -9.80
CA CYS A 22 -8.51 -12.37 -10.70
C CYS A 22 -8.97 -12.20 -12.15
N ARG A 23 -9.92 -13.00 -12.62
CA ARG A 23 -10.47 -12.91 -13.98
C ARG A 23 -11.40 -11.72 -14.16
N ASP A 24 -12.24 -11.46 -13.18
CA ASP A 24 -13.24 -10.39 -13.21
C ASP A 24 -12.56 -9.01 -13.22
N ALA A 25 -11.42 -8.87 -12.54
CA ALA A 25 -10.60 -7.67 -12.59
C ALA A 25 -10.07 -7.32 -14.01
N PHE A 26 -10.10 -8.26 -14.97
CA PHE A 26 -9.79 -7.95 -16.36
C PHE A 26 -10.97 -7.30 -17.12
N ALA A 27 -12.21 -7.44 -16.65
CA ALA A 27 -13.40 -6.97 -17.38
C ALA A 27 -13.34 -5.45 -17.67
N GLY A 28 -12.89 -4.66 -16.67
CA GLY A 28 -12.73 -3.20 -16.82
C GLY A 28 -11.34 -2.78 -17.34
N SER A 29 -10.30 -3.61 -17.16
CA SER A 29 -8.92 -3.12 -17.23
C SER A 29 -8.18 -3.41 -18.53
N ALA A 30 -8.46 -4.51 -19.21
CA ALA A 30 -7.50 -5.02 -20.20
C ALA A 30 -8.15 -5.73 -21.40
N ALA A 31 -9.18 -5.14 -21.99
CA ALA A 31 -9.94 -5.74 -23.09
C ALA A 31 -9.08 -6.20 -24.29
N LYS A 32 -7.93 -5.55 -24.52
CA LYS A 32 -7.03 -5.83 -25.67
C LYS A 32 -5.92 -6.85 -25.38
N LEU A 33 -5.79 -7.39 -24.16
CA LEU A 33 -4.74 -8.36 -23.85
C LEU A 33 -5.05 -9.73 -24.45
N ASN A 34 -3.97 -10.39 -24.95
CA ASN A 34 -4.05 -11.76 -25.43
C ASN A 34 -4.54 -12.71 -24.32
N ILE A 35 -5.42 -13.66 -24.68
CA ILE A 35 -6.02 -14.65 -23.77
C ILE A 35 -4.92 -15.46 -23.04
N SER A 36 -3.87 -15.87 -23.76
CA SER A 36 -2.76 -16.62 -23.17
C SER A 36 -2.00 -15.80 -22.11
N PHE A 37 -1.86 -14.49 -22.32
CA PHE A 37 -1.20 -13.62 -21.34
C PHE A 37 -2.11 -13.37 -20.11
N LYS A 38 -3.42 -13.15 -20.30
CA LYS A 38 -4.39 -13.08 -19.19
C LYS A 38 -4.35 -14.36 -18.35
N SER A 39 -4.39 -15.51 -19.01
CA SER A 39 -4.28 -16.82 -18.34
C SER A 39 -2.97 -16.97 -17.57
N ALA A 40 -1.85 -16.52 -18.13
CA ALA A 40 -0.55 -16.56 -17.44
C ALA A 40 -0.50 -15.66 -16.21
N ILE A 41 -1.14 -14.48 -16.24
CA ILE A 41 -1.25 -13.60 -15.07
C ILE A 41 -2.10 -14.26 -13.97
N ILE A 42 -3.30 -14.76 -14.30
CA ILE A 42 -4.18 -15.42 -13.33
C ILE A 42 -3.47 -16.59 -12.66
N GLU A 43 -2.83 -17.44 -13.47
CA GLU A 43 -2.04 -18.57 -12.97
C GLU A 43 -0.89 -18.10 -12.06
N THR A 44 -0.18 -17.04 -12.45
CA THR A 44 0.91 -16.48 -11.64
C THR A 44 0.38 -15.99 -10.28
N LEU A 45 -0.72 -15.24 -10.25
CA LEU A 45 -1.31 -14.74 -9.00
C LEU A 45 -1.76 -15.91 -8.10
N LEU A 46 -2.38 -16.96 -8.67
CA LEU A 46 -2.70 -18.17 -7.92
C LEU A 46 -1.45 -18.84 -7.36
N LEU A 47 -0.39 -18.98 -8.16
CA LEU A 47 0.85 -19.60 -7.72
C LEU A 47 1.55 -18.81 -6.60
N PHE A 48 1.40 -17.49 -6.57
CA PHE A 48 1.90 -16.68 -5.46
C PHE A 48 1.15 -16.97 -4.15
N MET A 49 -0.09 -17.44 -4.24
CA MET A 49 -0.88 -17.86 -3.07
C MET A 49 -0.64 -19.32 -2.67
N VAL A 50 -0.38 -20.22 -3.62
CA VAL A 50 -0.28 -21.67 -3.31
C VAL A 50 1.14 -22.13 -3.04
N ILE A 51 2.20 -21.47 -3.54
CA ILE A 51 3.58 -21.91 -3.28
C ILE A 51 3.96 -21.60 -1.83
N PRO A 52 4.23 -22.62 -0.98
CA PRO A 52 4.41 -22.43 0.46
C PRO A 52 5.81 -21.89 0.84
N ARG A 53 6.76 -21.93 -0.08
CA ARG A 53 8.17 -21.56 0.13
C ARG A 53 8.57 -20.42 -0.80
N LYS A 54 9.88 -20.33 -1.09
CA LYS A 54 10.46 -19.30 -1.94
C LYS A 54 9.86 -19.32 -3.35
N ILE A 55 9.23 -18.24 -3.76
CA ILE A 55 8.63 -18.06 -5.07
C ILE A 55 9.73 -17.64 -6.05
N ASN A 56 10.00 -18.47 -7.08
CA ASN A 56 10.93 -18.21 -8.17
C ASN A 56 10.48 -18.95 -9.43
N PHE A 57 11.11 -18.72 -10.57
CA PHE A 57 10.67 -19.29 -11.84
C PHE A 57 10.65 -20.83 -11.85
N THR A 58 11.64 -21.48 -11.22
CA THR A 58 11.67 -22.94 -11.08
C THR A 58 10.49 -23.46 -10.25
N GLN A 59 10.09 -22.75 -9.18
CA GLN A 59 8.93 -23.15 -8.40
C GLN A 59 7.62 -22.86 -9.15
N LEU A 60 7.55 -21.76 -9.92
CA LEU A 60 6.40 -21.50 -10.78
C LEU A 60 6.19 -22.63 -11.80
N GLU A 61 7.24 -23.17 -12.41
CA GLU A 61 7.14 -24.34 -13.28
C GLU A 61 6.68 -25.60 -12.55
N ARG A 62 7.25 -25.90 -11.36
CA ARG A 62 6.94 -27.11 -10.60
C ARG A 62 5.48 -27.15 -10.11
N TYR A 63 4.93 -26.00 -9.75
CA TYR A 63 3.56 -25.89 -9.29
C TYR A 63 2.58 -25.53 -10.41
N GLY A 64 3.01 -24.83 -11.43
CA GLY A 64 2.18 -24.35 -12.53
C GLY A 64 2.02 -25.35 -13.68
N THR A 65 1.40 -24.84 -14.75
CA THR A 65 1.16 -25.60 -15.98
C THR A 65 2.13 -25.19 -17.11
N ARG A 66 2.93 -24.14 -16.91
CA ARG A 66 3.86 -23.57 -17.89
C ARG A 66 5.30 -23.88 -17.51
N CYS A 67 6.17 -23.98 -18.51
CA CYS A 67 7.60 -24.12 -18.28
C CYS A 67 8.24 -22.84 -17.71
N GLU A 68 9.39 -22.98 -17.07
CA GLU A 68 10.14 -21.87 -16.49
C GLU A 68 10.37 -20.73 -17.49
N GLN A 69 10.73 -21.05 -18.72
CA GLN A 69 10.98 -20.07 -19.77
C GLN A 69 9.72 -19.27 -20.13
N CYS A 70 8.55 -19.90 -20.11
CA CYS A 70 7.28 -19.22 -20.36
C CYS A 70 7.00 -18.16 -19.29
N TYR A 71 7.24 -18.47 -18.01
CA TYR A 71 7.13 -17.47 -16.92
C TYR A 71 8.16 -16.36 -17.06
N ARG A 72 9.43 -16.69 -17.40
CA ARG A 72 10.47 -15.69 -17.65
C ARG A 72 10.09 -14.70 -18.75
N GLN A 73 9.47 -15.18 -19.83
CA GLN A 73 8.95 -14.34 -20.91
C GLN A 73 7.71 -13.55 -20.50
N THR A 74 6.79 -14.15 -19.73
CA THR A 74 5.62 -13.46 -19.20
C THR A 74 6.02 -12.24 -18.35
N PHE A 75 7.02 -12.39 -17.48
CA PHE A 75 7.49 -11.33 -16.59
C PHE A 75 8.27 -10.21 -17.31
N THR A 76 8.58 -10.33 -18.60
CA THR A 76 9.13 -9.21 -19.40
C THR A 76 8.07 -8.36 -20.10
N LYS A 77 6.82 -8.80 -20.09
CA LYS A 77 5.74 -8.09 -20.74
C LYS A 77 5.22 -6.95 -19.87
N GLU A 78 4.89 -5.85 -20.51
CA GLU A 78 4.22 -4.73 -19.84
C GLU A 78 2.80 -5.12 -19.46
N PHE A 79 2.38 -4.69 -18.27
CA PHE A 79 1.04 -4.87 -17.77
C PHE A 79 0.60 -3.66 -16.97
N ASP A 80 -0.62 -3.18 -17.20
CA ASP A 80 -1.20 -2.03 -16.49
C ASP A 80 -1.69 -2.46 -15.09
N TRP A 81 -0.72 -2.64 -14.19
CA TRP A 81 -0.98 -3.03 -12.80
C TRP A 81 -1.90 -2.06 -12.07
N ILE A 82 -1.75 -0.76 -12.31
CA ILE A 82 -2.56 0.23 -11.61
C ILE A 82 -4.04 0.08 -11.97
N ARG A 83 -4.36 -0.03 -13.26
CA ARG A 83 -5.73 -0.20 -13.71
C ARG A 83 -6.33 -1.51 -13.20
N TYR A 84 -5.57 -2.60 -13.28
CA TYR A 84 -6.00 -3.89 -12.78
C TYR A 84 -6.27 -3.87 -11.26
N ASN A 85 -5.38 -3.27 -10.48
CA ASN A 85 -5.55 -3.15 -9.04
C ASN A 85 -6.66 -2.16 -8.64
N MET A 86 -6.96 -1.15 -9.48
CA MET A 86 -8.11 -0.28 -9.28
C MET A 86 -9.45 -1.04 -9.42
N GLU A 87 -9.54 -2.01 -10.33
CA GLU A 87 -10.73 -2.88 -10.41
C GLU A 87 -10.89 -3.75 -9.15
N LEU A 88 -9.78 -4.32 -8.64
CA LEU A 88 -9.80 -5.04 -7.35
C LEU A 88 -10.18 -4.10 -6.20
N MET A 89 -9.65 -2.87 -6.19
CA MET A 89 -10.01 -1.86 -5.19
C MET A 89 -11.51 -1.52 -5.23
N ASN A 90 -12.07 -1.32 -6.42
CA ASN A 90 -13.49 -1.00 -6.60
C ASN A 90 -14.42 -2.13 -6.13
N THR A 91 -13.94 -3.38 -6.15
CA THR A 91 -14.65 -4.53 -5.58
C THR A 91 -14.54 -4.55 -4.04
N LEU A 92 -13.39 -4.15 -3.50
CA LEU A 92 -13.12 -4.21 -2.07
C LEU A 92 -13.67 -3.00 -1.29
N PHE A 93 -13.52 -1.78 -1.83
CA PHE A 93 -13.89 -0.52 -1.19
C PHE A 93 -15.30 -0.06 -1.61
N ASP A 94 -16.05 0.50 -0.69
CA ASP A 94 -17.32 1.10 -1.02
C ASP A 94 -17.11 2.46 -1.70
N ARG A 95 -18.02 2.82 -2.60
CA ARG A 95 -17.90 4.07 -3.39
C ARG A 95 -17.90 5.33 -2.51
N ASN A 96 -18.69 5.30 -1.45
CA ASN A 96 -18.91 6.45 -0.57
C ASN A 96 -17.86 6.60 0.54
N ASP A 97 -16.99 5.60 0.74
CA ASP A 97 -15.94 5.68 1.75
C ASP A 97 -14.91 6.75 1.38
N ARG A 98 -14.42 7.47 2.39
CA ARG A 98 -13.31 8.43 2.22
C ARG A 98 -12.05 7.66 1.83
N LYS A 99 -11.36 8.13 0.79
CA LYS A 99 -10.16 7.47 0.27
C LYS A 99 -8.98 8.42 0.22
N ALA A 100 -7.78 7.87 0.35
CA ALA A 100 -6.52 8.57 0.14
C ALA A 100 -5.55 7.70 -0.65
N ILE A 101 -4.56 8.34 -1.27
CA ILE A 101 -3.40 7.67 -1.85
C ILE A 101 -2.30 7.62 -0.78
N ALA A 102 -1.88 6.43 -0.41
CA ALA A 102 -0.69 6.27 0.44
C ALA A 102 0.54 6.02 -0.42
N ILE A 103 1.65 6.63 -0.04
CA ILE A 103 2.96 6.32 -0.61
C ILE A 103 3.93 5.95 0.50
N ASP A 104 4.72 4.93 0.25
CA ASP A 104 5.76 4.49 1.20
C ASP A 104 6.89 3.79 0.45
N PRO A 105 8.15 4.25 0.57
CA PRO A 105 9.30 3.52 0.06
C PRO A 105 9.67 2.39 1.01
N SER A 106 9.99 1.22 0.47
CA SER A 106 10.36 0.06 1.29
C SER A 106 11.61 -0.62 0.79
N TYR A 107 12.53 -0.87 1.71
CA TYR A 107 13.76 -1.62 1.45
C TYR A 107 13.46 -3.10 1.15
N ILE A 108 14.15 -3.62 0.13
CA ILE A 108 14.15 -5.03 -0.28
C ILE A 108 15.58 -5.57 -0.20
N SER A 109 15.81 -6.53 0.69
CA SER A 109 17.13 -7.16 0.85
C SER A 109 17.55 -7.86 -0.44
N LYS A 110 18.75 -7.56 -0.94
CA LYS A 110 19.30 -8.12 -2.16
C LYS A 110 20.82 -8.18 -2.11
N SER A 111 21.41 -9.30 -2.51
CA SER A 111 22.87 -9.52 -2.46
C SER A 111 23.54 -9.66 -3.84
N GLY A 112 22.76 -9.78 -4.92
CA GLY A 112 23.30 -9.96 -6.28
C GLY A 112 24.12 -8.77 -6.77
N LYS A 113 25.22 -9.01 -7.50
CA LYS A 113 26.07 -7.94 -8.06
C LYS A 113 25.47 -7.30 -9.33
N HIS A 114 24.65 -8.06 -10.06
CA HIS A 114 24.11 -7.68 -11.38
C HIS A 114 22.62 -7.37 -11.37
N THR A 115 22.06 -7.10 -10.19
CA THR A 115 20.66 -6.67 -10.09
C THR A 115 20.58 -5.20 -10.50
N PRO A 116 19.68 -4.81 -11.44
CA PRO A 116 19.52 -3.41 -11.82
C PRO A 116 19.21 -2.53 -10.61
N TRP A 117 19.83 -1.35 -10.56
CA TRP A 117 19.63 -0.34 -9.50
C TRP A 117 19.87 -0.83 -8.07
N ILE A 118 20.75 -1.83 -7.90
CA ILE A 118 21.17 -2.26 -6.58
C ILE A 118 22.07 -1.20 -5.94
N GLY A 119 21.70 -0.71 -4.79
CA GLY A 119 22.41 0.38 -4.10
C GLY A 119 22.28 0.26 -2.59
N TYR A 120 22.56 1.35 -1.90
CA TYR A 120 22.38 1.48 -0.45
C TYR A 120 21.10 2.27 -0.16
N PHE A 121 20.14 1.63 0.47
CA PHE A 121 18.85 2.22 0.82
C PHE A 121 18.58 2.09 2.31
N TRP A 122 17.79 3.00 2.85
CA TRP A 122 17.43 2.98 4.26
C TRP A 122 16.61 1.75 4.62
N SER A 123 17.05 1.00 5.62
CA SER A 123 16.34 -0.14 6.18
C SER A 123 15.81 0.21 7.56
N GLY A 124 14.50 0.42 7.70
CA GLY A 124 13.87 0.72 8.98
C GLY A 124 14.12 -0.33 10.06
N CYS A 125 14.10 -1.63 9.68
CA CYS A 125 14.40 -2.73 10.63
C CYS A 125 15.85 -2.73 11.12
N ALA A 126 16.79 -2.20 10.32
CA ALA A 126 18.20 -2.17 10.70
C ALA A 126 18.64 -0.82 11.25
N GLY A 127 17.81 0.23 11.15
CA GLY A 127 18.14 1.58 11.54
C GLY A 127 19.33 2.21 10.78
N GLN A 128 19.67 1.68 9.60
CA GLN A 128 20.81 2.12 8.78
C GLN A 128 20.60 1.83 7.30
N ALA A 129 21.39 2.47 6.45
CA ALA A 129 21.42 2.13 5.03
C ALA A 129 22.07 0.76 4.81
N LYS A 130 21.40 -0.09 4.02
CA LYS A 130 21.88 -1.41 3.63
C LYS A 130 21.86 -1.59 2.13
N ARG A 131 22.78 -2.43 1.63
CA ARG A 131 22.81 -2.81 0.23
C ARG A 131 21.58 -3.66 -0.12
N GLY A 132 20.86 -3.25 -1.16
CA GLY A 132 19.64 -3.91 -1.62
C GLY A 132 18.95 -3.10 -2.70
N LEU A 133 17.64 -3.23 -2.77
CA LEU A 133 16.75 -2.45 -3.61
C LEU A 133 15.81 -1.64 -2.73
N GLU A 134 15.21 -0.62 -3.31
CA GLU A 134 14.05 0.07 -2.76
C GLU A 134 12.93 0.06 -3.78
N ILE A 135 11.71 -0.05 -3.32
CA ILE A 135 10.50 0.13 -4.13
C ILE A 135 9.62 1.19 -3.50
N LEU A 136 9.13 2.12 -4.31
CA LEU A 136 8.04 3.01 -3.93
C LEU A 136 6.72 2.26 -4.13
N GLY A 137 5.99 2.01 -3.05
CA GLY A 137 4.63 1.54 -3.11
C GLY A 137 3.65 2.70 -3.18
N VAL A 138 2.66 2.56 -4.04
CA VAL A 138 1.52 3.47 -4.17
C VAL A 138 0.26 2.65 -3.91
N GLY A 139 -0.44 2.97 -2.84
CA GLY A 139 -1.64 2.27 -2.40
C GLY A 139 -2.84 3.21 -2.31
N ALA A 140 -4.03 2.68 -2.53
CA ALA A 140 -5.28 3.31 -2.15
C ALA A 140 -5.66 2.87 -0.73
N ILE A 141 -6.01 3.82 0.12
CA ILE A 141 -6.47 3.56 1.48
C ILE A 141 -7.96 3.90 1.59
N ASP A 142 -8.72 3.00 2.17
CA ASP A 142 -10.04 3.26 2.72
C ASP A 142 -9.87 3.79 4.15
N ILE A 143 -10.25 5.05 4.37
CA ILE A 143 -10.08 5.73 5.66
C ILE A 143 -11.06 5.18 6.70
N ASP A 144 -12.27 4.88 6.28
CA ASP A 144 -13.36 4.50 7.16
C ASP A 144 -13.24 3.03 7.61
N LYS A 145 -12.84 2.14 6.71
CA LYS A 145 -12.62 0.72 7.01
C LYS A 145 -11.19 0.38 7.44
N ARG A 146 -10.27 1.33 7.31
CA ARG A 146 -8.85 1.16 7.64
C ARG A 146 -8.23 -0.03 6.91
N ASP A 147 -8.37 -0.03 5.60
CA ASP A 147 -7.77 -1.03 4.72
C ASP A 147 -6.95 -0.36 3.60
N CYS A 148 -6.09 -1.12 2.94
CA CYS A 148 -5.23 -0.66 1.87
C CYS A 148 -5.17 -1.66 0.72
N VAL A 149 -5.28 -1.17 -0.50
CA VAL A 149 -5.04 -1.92 -1.74
C VAL A 149 -3.81 -1.31 -2.42
N MET A 150 -2.78 -2.12 -2.66
CA MET A 150 -1.59 -1.67 -3.40
C MET A 150 -1.95 -1.52 -4.87
N LEU A 151 -1.87 -0.31 -5.39
CA LEU A 151 -2.15 -0.01 -6.80
C LEU A 151 -0.96 -0.31 -7.69
N LYS A 152 0.24 0.09 -7.25
CA LYS A 152 1.50 -0.10 -7.98
C LYS A 152 2.68 -0.08 -7.03
N ALA A 153 3.73 -0.83 -7.40
CA ALA A 153 5.07 -0.70 -6.84
C ALA A 153 6.06 -0.42 -7.95
N GLU A 154 7.00 0.49 -7.72
CA GLU A 154 8.02 0.84 -8.71
C GLU A 154 9.40 0.89 -8.05
N GLN A 155 10.39 0.26 -8.70
CA GLN A 155 11.75 0.24 -8.18
C GLN A 155 12.38 1.63 -8.22
N THR A 156 13.01 2.01 -7.12
CA THR A 156 13.80 3.26 -7.02
C THR A 156 15.19 3.02 -7.61
N PRO A 157 15.70 3.91 -8.49
CA PRO A 157 17.07 3.86 -8.96
C PRO A 157 18.05 4.08 -7.79
N ASP A 158 19.25 3.48 -7.92
CA ASP A 158 20.34 3.77 -6.99
C ASP A 158 20.84 5.22 -7.13
N THR A 159 21.56 5.69 -6.12
CA THR A 159 22.05 7.07 -6.05
C THR A 159 22.87 7.46 -7.28
N ILE A 160 23.74 6.56 -7.76
CA ILE A 160 24.60 6.84 -8.93
C ILE A 160 23.73 7.07 -10.18
N THR A 161 22.70 6.24 -10.36
CA THR A 161 21.76 6.39 -11.49
C THR A 161 20.98 7.69 -11.40
N LEU A 162 20.52 8.09 -10.19
CA LEU A 162 19.82 9.36 -9.96
C LEU A 162 20.74 10.55 -10.22
N ASP A 163 21.96 10.53 -9.71
CA ASP A 163 22.94 11.61 -9.87
C ASP A 163 23.31 11.83 -11.35
N ASN A 164 23.47 10.74 -12.11
CA ASN A 164 23.77 10.81 -13.56
C ASN A 164 22.70 11.53 -14.38
N VAL A 165 21.45 11.55 -13.90
CA VAL A 165 20.34 12.25 -14.58
C VAL A 165 19.93 13.52 -13.86
N GLY A 166 20.71 13.99 -12.87
CA GLY A 166 20.45 15.21 -12.10
C GLY A 166 19.10 15.18 -11.36
N CYS A 167 18.70 14.02 -10.85
CA CYS A 167 17.41 13.78 -10.24
C CYS A 167 17.57 13.44 -8.76
N THR A 168 16.92 14.19 -7.88
CA THR A 168 16.88 13.81 -6.47
C THR A 168 15.89 12.66 -6.24
N LEU A 169 16.00 11.99 -5.11
CA LEU A 169 15.06 10.93 -4.72
C LEU A 169 13.61 11.45 -4.63
N ILE A 170 13.41 12.67 -4.16
CA ILE A 170 12.08 13.33 -4.13
C ILE A 170 11.56 13.58 -5.54
N ASP A 171 12.42 14.04 -6.46
CA ASP A 171 12.02 14.24 -7.87
C ASP A 171 11.64 12.93 -8.53
N TRP A 172 12.34 11.82 -8.20
CA TRP A 172 11.99 10.50 -8.70
C TRP A 172 10.59 10.09 -8.24
N TYR A 173 10.29 10.23 -6.95
CA TYR A 173 8.98 9.89 -6.43
C TYR A 173 7.87 10.74 -7.06
N LEU A 174 8.11 12.04 -7.26
CA LEU A 174 7.17 12.90 -7.97
C LEU A 174 6.97 12.46 -9.43
N LYS A 175 8.04 12.09 -10.15
CA LYS A 175 7.93 11.55 -11.52
C LYS A 175 7.14 10.25 -11.58
N VAL A 176 7.26 9.38 -10.57
CA VAL A 176 6.43 8.16 -10.49
C VAL A 176 4.96 8.54 -10.37
N LEU A 177 4.62 9.45 -9.45
CA LEU A 177 3.24 9.89 -9.26
C LEU A 177 2.68 10.62 -10.49
N GLU A 178 3.47 11.47 -11.14
CA GLU A 178 3.07 12.21 -12.32
C GLU A 178 2.68 11.30 -13.49
N ARG A 179 3.42 10.22 -13.72
CA ARG A 179 3.10 9.24 -14.77
C ARG A 179 1.76 8.55 -14.60
N ILE A 180 1.24 8.49 -13.38
CA ILE A 180 0.01 7.79 -13.04
C ILE A 180 -1.05 8.71 -12.41
N LYS A 181 -0.84 10.03 -12.42
CA LYS A 181 -1.67 11.02 -11.71
C LYS A 181 -3.14 10.94 -12.06
N ASP A 182 -3.47 10.79 -13.33
CA ASP A 182 -4.87 10.77 -13.78
C ASP A 182 -5.63 9.61 -13.17
N ARG A 183 -4.97 8.45 -13.04
CA ARG A 183 -5.53 7.28 -12.34
C ARG A 183 -5.66 7.48 -10.83
N LEU A 184 -4.68 8.14 -10.23
CA LEU A 184 -4.72 8.42 -8.80
C LEU A 184 -5.82 9.43 -8.45
N LEU A 185 -6.05 10.43 -9.31
CA LEU A 185 -7.13 11.41 -9.14
C LEU A 185 -8.54 10.79 -9.25
N GLU A 186 -8.70 9.67 -9.96
CA GLU A 186 -9.94 8.87 -9.94
C GLU A 186 -10.22 8.27 -8.54
N VAL A 187 -9.20 8.10 -7.71
CA VAL A 187 -9.31 7.52 -6.36
C VAL A 187 -9.47 8.62 -5.30
N SER A 188 -8.53 9.58 -5.29
CA SER A 188 -8.51 10.67 -4.30
C SER A 188 -7.55 11.78 -4.74
N ASN A 189 -7.84 13.01 -4.32
CA ASN A 189 -6.93 14.15 -4.43
C ASN A 189 -6.04 14.32 -3.18
N TYR A 190 -6.07 13.40 -2.22
CA TYR A 190 -5.23 13.44 -1.03
C TYR A 190 -4.15 12.35 -1.08
N VAL A 191 -2.89 12.77 -0.91
CA VAL A 191 -1.74 11.89 -0.75
C VAL A 191 -1.32 11.89 0.71
N VAL A 192 -1.28 10.72 1.34
CA VAL A 192 -0.78 10.54 2.71
C VAL A 192 0.61 9.91 2.68
N ALA A 193 1.55 10.53 3.39
CA ALA A 193 2.94 10.11 3.41
C ALA A 193 3.56 10.34 4.79
N ASP A 194 4.71 9.71 5.05
CA ASP A 194 5.43 9.90 6.30
C ASP A 194 6.12 11.29 6.39
N ALA A 195 6.75 11.57 7.53
CA ALA A 195 7.43 12.85 7.77
C ALA A 195 8.60 13.13 6.80
N TYR A 196 9.18 12.13 6.16
CA TYR A 196 10.23 12.31 5.16
C TYR A 196 9.77 13.17 3.98
N PHE A 197 8.49 13.05 3.62
CA PHE A 197 7.86 13.77 2.51
C PHE A 197 7.38 15.19 2.88
N SER A 198 7.53 15.61 4.12
CA SER A 198 7.12 16.95 4.59
C SER A 198 8.09 18.05 4.12
N LYS A 199 8.36 18.11 2.82
CA LYS A 199 9.29 19.02 2.14
C LYS A 199 8.56 19.94 1.18
N ALA A 200 9.02 21.18 1.06
CA ALA A 200 8.43 22.17 0.16
C ALA A 200 8.41 21.71 -1.30
N THR A 201 9.48 21.08 -1.76
CA THR A 201 9.58 20.53 -3.12
C THR A 201 8.53 19.48 -3.40
N PHE A 202 8.35 18.55 -2.45
CA PHE A 202 7.33 17.50 -2.59
C PHE A 202 5.90 18.05 -2.55
N ALA A 203 5.60 18.94 -1.58
CA ALA A 203 4.28 19.57 -1.49
C ALA A 203 3.93 20.38 -2.75
N LYS A 204 4.89 21.14 -3.32
CA LYS A 204 4.69 21.88 -4.57
C LYS A 204 4.48 20.94 -5.77
N GLY A 205 5.25 19.87 -5.85
CA GLY A 205 5.09 18.86 -6.90
C GLY A 205 3.71 18.22 -6.86
N LEU A 206 3.19 17.89 -5.68
CA LEU A 206 1.82 17.39 -5.52
C LEU A 206 0.77 18.42 -5.93
N ASP A 207 0.92 19.69 -5.51
CA ASP A 207 0.00 20.78 -5.89
C ASP A 207 -0.09 20.92 -7.42
N SER A 208 1.06 20.85 -8.13
CA SER A 208 1.09 20.96 -9.60
C SER A 208 0.37 19.82 -10.31
N MET A 209 0.18 18.70 -9.63
CA MET A 209 -0.56 17.53 -10.10
C MET A 209 -2.03 17.50 -9.64
N GLY A 210 -2.47 18.46 -8.80
CA GLY A 210 -3.82 18.53 -8.27
C GLY A 210 -4.03 17.75 -6.97
N PHE A 211 -2.95 17.39 -6.27
CA PHE A 211 -3.02 16.67 -5.00
C PHE A 211 -2.72 17.56 -3.80
N HIS A 212 -3.31 17.20 -2.68
CA HIS A 212 -2.99 17.73 -1.35
C HIS A 212 -2.17 16.70 -0.56
N LEU A 213 -1.19 17.19 0.21
CA LEU A 213 -0.39 16.35 1.09
C LEU A 213 -0.98 16.34 2.50
N VAL A 214 -1.19 15.14 3.05
CA VAL A 214 -1.44 14.92 4.47
C VAL A 214 -0.24 14.17 5.04
N SER A 215 0.40 14.75 6.07
CA SER A 215 1.60 14.16 6.63
C SER A 215 1.85 14.63 8.06
N ARG A 216 3.00 14.24 8.61
CA ARG A 216 3.47 14.65 9.93
C ARG A 216 4.68 15.60 9.78
N LEU A 217 4.73 16.63 10.61
CA LEU A 217 5.92 17.47 10.76
C LEU A 217 6.82 16.92 11.88
N ARG A 218 8.05 17.40 11.90
CA ARG A 218 8.93 17.23 13.05
C ARG A 218 8.39 18.03 14.23
N ASP A 219 8.66 17.56 15.44
CA ASP A 219 8.13 18.20 16.66
C ASP A 219 8.76 19.60 16.90
N ASP A 220 9.91 19.91 16.27
CA ASP A 220 10.60 21.20 16.29
C ASP A 220 10.27 22.10 15.08
N ALA A 221 9.22 21.82 14.32
CA ALA A 221 8.88 22.53 13.09
C ALA A 221 8.65 24.04 13.36
N ASN A 222 9.25 24.90 12.52
CA ASN A 222 9.09 26.34 12.60
C ASN A 222 7.77 26.78 11.97
N LEU A 223 6.75 26.96 12.81
CA LEU A 223 5.41 27.35 12.43
C LEU A 223 5.02 28.69 13.04
N MET A 224 4.22 29.46 12.31
CA MET A 224 3.76 30.78 12.72
C MET A 224 2.25 30.83 12.72
N TYR A 225 1.66 31.59 13.64
CA TYR A 225 0.25 31.97 13.56
C TYR A 225 -0.01 32.77 12.28
N ILE A 226 -1.21 32.74 11.75
CA ILE A 226 -1.59 33.62 10.66
C ILE A 226 -1.72 35.05 11.20
N HIS A 227 -1.28 36.03 10.40
CA HIS A 227 -1.45 37.43 10.74
C HIS A 227 -2.93 37.84 10.63
N ASP A 228 -3.50 38.32 11.71
CA ASP A 228 -4.92 38.73 11.85
C ASP A 228 -5.06 40.26 11.99
N GLY A 229 -3.96 41.00 11.95
CA GLY A 229 -3.96 42.46 12.08
C GLY A 229 -4.40 43.19 10.80
N GLN A 230 -4.95 44.40 10.97
CA GLN A 230 -5.29 45.30 9.88
C GLN A 230 -4.06 45.66 9.02
N PRO A 231 -4.22 45.85 7.71
CA PRO A 231 -3.14 46.33 6.86
C PRO A 231 -2.59 47.63 7.39
N THR A 232 -1.29 47.72 7.59
CA THR A 232 -0.64 48.89 8.21
C THR A 232 -0.66 50.14 7.33
N GLY A 233 -1.12 50.08 6.10
CA GLY A 233 -1.10 51.17 5.12
C GLY A 233 0.29 51.63 4.71
N LYS A 234 1.36 51.10 5.31
CA LYS A 234 2.76 51.43 5.02
C LYS A 234 3.22 50.71 3.74
N ARG A 235 4.14 51.38 3.02
CA ARG A 235 4.78 50.83 1.80
C ARG A 235 5.56 49.56 2.16
N GLY A 236 5.27 48.45 1.48
CA GLY A 236 5.92 47.16 1.68
C GLY A 236 5.00 45.99 1.44
N ARG A 237 5.55 44.75 1.46
CA ARG A 237 4.76 43.52 1.32
C ARG A 237 3.90 43.32 2.57
N PRO A 238 2.58 43.07 2.44
CA PRO A 238 1.72 42.76 3.57
C PRO A 238 2.27 41.63 4.43
N LYS A 239 2.14 41.74 5.75
CA LYS A 239 2.57 40.71 6.69
C LYS A 239 1.70 39.46 6.50
N VAL A 240 2.33 38.34 6.19
CA VAL A 240 1.62 37.07 5.86
C VAL A 240 1.34 36.23 7.13
N HIS A 241 2.21 36.33 8.13
CA HIS A 241 2.14 35.55 9.36
C HIS A 241 2.41 36.43 10.59
N GLY A 242 1.91 35.97 11.72
CA GLY A 242 2.09 36.55 13.05
C GLY A 242 3.33 35.99 13.76
N ASP A 243 3.21 35.78 15.05
CA ASP A 243 4.27 35.29 15.91
C ASP A 243 4.50 33.77 15.74
N LYS A 244 5.69 33.32 16.16
CA LYS A 244 6.03 31.91 16.17
C LYS A 244 5.15 31.14 17.16
N ILE A 245 4.68 29.96 16.77
CA ILE A 245 3.92 29.07 17.66
C ILE A 245 4.90 28.46 18.67
N ASP A 246 4.68 28.76 19.96
CA ASP A 246 5.35 28.06 21.05
C ASP A 246 4.47 26.88 21.50
N PHE A 247 4.93 25.65 21.22
CA PHE A 247 4.19 24.44 21.58
C PHE A 247 4.17 24.12 23.07
N LYS A 248 4.98 24.83 23.88
CA LYS A 248 4.93 24.73 25.35
C LYS A 248 3.91 25.69 25.96
N HIS A 249 3.68 26.83 25.29
CA HIS A 249 2.78 27.90 25.74
C HIS A 249 1.85 28.28 24.58
N LEU A 250 0.89 27.39 24.26
CA LEU A 250 -0.05 27.61 23.18
C LEU A 250 -1.03 28.74 23.52
N ASP A 251 -1.30 29.59 22.54
CA ASP A 251 -2.36 30.56 22.60
C ASP A 251 -3.72 29.90 22.29
N TYR A 252 -4.43 29.52 23.33
CA TYR A 252 -5.73 28.83 23.22
C TYR A 252 -6.84 29.70 22.61
N THR A 253 -6.62 31.01 22.45
CA THR A 253 -7.57 31.88 21.73
C THR A 253 -7.50 31.72 20.20
N LYS A 254 -6.41 31.18 19.70
CA LYS A 254 -6.11 31.02 18.27
C LYS A 254 -6.24 29.59 17.75
N ILE A 255 -6.56 28.65 18.63
CA ILE A 255 -6.68 27.24 18.31
C ILE A 255 -8.06 26.71 18.69
N GLN A 256 -8.53 25.73 17.93
CA GLN A 256 -9.81 25.05 18.18
C GLN A 256 -9.52 23.64 18.71
N GLU A 257 -10.14 23.26 19.81
CA GLU A 257 -10.10 21.88 20.33
C GLU A 257 -10.97 20.98 19.44
N ILE A 258 -10.46 19.80 19.13
CA ILE A 258 -11.17 18.75 18.41
C ILE A 258 -11.61 17.73 19.45
N GLU A 259 -12.91 17.48 19.56
CA GLU A 259 -13.43 16.42 20.41
C GLU A 259 -12.85 15.06 20.01
N THR A 260 -12.36 14.32 21.00
CA THR A 260 -11.80 12.99 20.80
C THR A 260 -12.20 12.09 21.97
N ASN A 261 -12.56 10.85 21.66
CA ASN A 261 -12.80 9.81 22.65
C ASN A 261 -11.48 9.19 23.18
N ASN A 262 -10.34 9.73 22.77
CA ASN A 262 -9.04 9.22 23.18
C ASN A 262 -8.61 9.87 24.50
N GLU A 263 -8.60 9.08 25.56
CA GLU A 263 -8.17 9.50 26.90
C GLU A 263 -6.68 9.85 27.01
N ASP A 264 -5.86 9.52 26.01
CA ASP A 264 -4.39 9.66 26.08
C ASP A 264 -3.88 11.06 25.75
N GLY A 265 -4.75 11.99 25.30
CA GLY A 265 -4.35 13.35 24.98
C GLY A 265 -5.43 14.18 24.33
N LYS A 266 -5.11 15.46 24.08
CA LYS A 266 -5.99 16.44 23.45
C LYS A 266 -5.53 16.74 22.03
N LEU A 267 -6.49 17.08 21.18
CA LEU A 267 -6.26 17.48 19.78
C LEU A 267 -6.70 18.92 19.59
N TYR A 268 -5.85 19.71 18.95
CA TYR A 268 -6.16 21.10 18.59
C TYR A 268 -5.89 21.30 17.10
N THR A 269 -6.67 22.18 16.47
CA THR A 269 -6.47 22.54 15.05
C THR A 269 -6.44 24.05 14.86
N LEU A 270 -5.65 24.46 13.87
CA LEU A 270 -5.59 25.86 13.40
C LEU A 270 -5.08 25.88 11.96
N ILE A 271 -5.22 27.05 11.32
CA ILE A 271 -4.46 27.36 10.12
C ILE A 271 -3.16 28.01 10.54
N ALA A 272 -2.01 27.42 10.17
CA ALA A 272 -0.69 27.92 10.50
C ALA A 272 0.10 28.22 9.22
N TYR A 273 1.13 29.09 9.31
CA TYR A 273 2.09 29.29 8.23
C TYR A 273 3.34 28.47 8.49
N SER A 274 3.69 27.60 7.57
CA SER A 274 4.93 26.81 7.62
C SER A 274 6.07 27.59 6.95
N GLN A 275 7.11 27.93 7.71
CA GLN A 275 8.32 28.59 7.18
C GLN A 275 9.07 27.67 6.20
N ALA A 276 9.17 26.38 6.53
CA ALA A 276 9.85 25.41 5.68
C ALA A 276 9.15 25.20 4.34
N MET A 277 7.80 25.16 4.33
CA MET A 277 7.00 24.97 3.11
C MET A 277 6.62 26.27 2.42
N LYS A 278 6.85 27.44 3.08
CA LYS A 278 6.48 28.79 2.60
C LYS A 278 5.00 28.91 2.20
N ARG A 279 4.11 28.30 3.01
CA ARG A 279 2.66 28.27 2.73
C ARG A 279 1.83 28.14 4.01
N LYS A 280 0.53 28.44 3.87
CA LYS A 280 -0.48 28.11 4.88
C LYS A 280 -0.77 26.60 4.83
N ILE A 281 -0.99 26.00 5.99
CA ILE A 281 -1.35 24.59 6.16
C ILE A 281 -2.46 24.48 7.20
N ARG A 282 -3.30 23.45 7.11
CA ARG A 282 -4.15 23.01 8.22
C ARG A 282 -3.25 22.22 9.17
N LEU A 283 -3.02 22.75 10.35
CA LEU A 283 -2.21 22.13 11.39
C LEU A 283 -3.12 21.43 12.41
N VAL A 284 -2.71 20.24 12.84
CA VAL A 284 -3.30 19.56 13.99
C VAL A 284 -2.19 19.23 14.99
N ILE A 285 -2.39 19.64 16.23
CA ILE A 285 -1.48 19.45 17.34
C ILE A 285 -2.11 18.41 18.27
N TRP A 286 -1.45 17.27 18.44
CA TRP A 286 -1.79 16.30 19.47
C TRP A 286 -0.87 16.49 20.66
N ILE A 287 -1.45 16.63 21.87
CA ILE A 287 -0.71 16.80 23.13
C ILE A 287 -1.11 15.67 24.06
N ASN A 288 -0.15 14.88 24.51
CA ASN A 288 -0.41 13.80 25.46
C ASN A 288 -0.49 14.33 26.92
N LYS A 289 -0.91 13.49 27.84
CA LYS A 289 -1.00 13.80 29.29
C LYS A 289 0.33 14.28 29.92
N LYS A 290 1.46 13.96 29.29
CA LYS A 290 2.82 14.36 29.74
C LYS A 290 3.31 15.65 29.07
N GLY A 291 2.45 16.36 28.32
CA GLY A 291 2.81 17.60 27.61
C GLY A 291 3.67 17.41 26.35
N LYS A 292 3.94 16.15 25.92
CA LYS A 292 4.61 15.91 24.62
C LYS A 292 3.62 16.11 23.49
N HIS A 293 4.06 16.79 22.43
CA HIS A 293 3.22 17.05 21.26
C HIS A 293 3.69 16.27 20.01
N LYS A 294 2.77 16.11 19.07
CA LYS A 294 3.01 15.67 17.70
C LYS A 294 2.23 16.56 16.75
N LEU A 295 2.81 16.85 15.59
CA LEU A 295 2.30 17.80 14.62
C LEU A 295 1.90 17.08 13.33
N TYR A 296 0.63 17.20 12.97
CA TYR A 296 0.08 16.67 11.71
C TYR A 296 -0.43 17.83 10.87
N PHE A 297 -0.43 17.68 9.56
CA PHE A 297 -0.87 18.76 8.69
C PHE A 297 -1.49 18.25 7.39
N SER A 298 -2.28 19.14 6.78
CA SER A 298 -2.70 19.05 5.39
C SER A 298 -2.31 20.32 4.64
N THR A 299 -1.91 20.19 3.38
CA THR A 299 -1.76 21.35 2.48
C THR A 299 -3.10 21.93 2.03
N ASP A 300 -4.18 21.17 2.15
CA ASP A 300 -5.54 21.68 2.05
C ASP A 300 -5.94 22.35 3.38
N ILE A 301 -6.04 23.67 3.37
CA ILE A 301 -6.44 24.45 4.55
C ILE A 301 -7.92 24.30 4.91
N ASN A 302 -8.75 23.82 3.98
CA ASN A 302 -10.19 23.61 4.18
C ASN A 302 -10.50 22.23 4.76
N MET A 303 -9.54 21.29 4.73
CA MET A 303 -9.69 19.98 5.35
C MET A 303 -9.95 20.13 6.84
N SER A 304 -10.91 19.37 7.41
CA SER A 304 -11.15 19.40 8.85
C SER A 304 -9.95 18.85 9.63
N GLY A 305 -9.71 19.35 10.85
CA GLY A 305 -8.63 18.82 11.68
C GLY A 305 -8.84 17.34 12.04
N ARG A 306 -10.09 16.89 12.12
CA ARG A 306 -10.45 15.48 12.35
C ARG A 306 -10.00 14.62 11.16
N ASP A 307 -10.31 15.05 9.93
CA ASP A 307 -9.91 14.33 8.74
C ASP A 307 -8.38 14.24 8.61
N VAL A 308 -7.64 15.30 8.93
CA VAL A 308 -6.17 15.26 8.92
C VAL A 308 -5.64 14.11 9.77
N ILE A 309 -6.19 13.91 10.97
CA ILE A 309 -5.78 12.82 11.87
C ILE A 309 -6.21 11.46 11.34
N ASP A 310 -7.46 11.33 10.88
CA ASP A 310 -8.00 10.06 10.39
C ASP A 310 -7.20 9.59 9.17
N PHE A 311 -6.94 10.49 8.21
CA PHE A 311 -6.14 10.20 7.01
C PHE A 311 -4.70 9.80 7.37
N TYR A 312 -4.03 10.58 8.23
CA TYR A 312 -2.66 10.25 8.60
C TYR A 312 -2.54 8.92 9.37
N ARG A 313 -3.45 8.66 10.31
CA ARG A 313 -3.44 7.41 11.08
C ARG A 313 -3.65 6.18 10.19
N THR A 314 -4.49 6.32 9.15
CA THR A 314 -4.78 5.21 8.24
C THR A 314 -3.62 4.93 7.29
N ARG A 315 -2.67 5.86 7.08
CA ARG A 315 -1.44 5.65 6.30
C ARG A 315 -0.74 4.33 6.65
N PHE A 316 -0.76 3.95 7.92
CA PHE A 316 -0.08 2.74 8.40
C PHE A 316 -0.57 1.44 7.71
N GLN A 317 -1.73 1.45 7.10
CA GLN A 317 -2.27 0.27 6.39
C GLN A 317 -1.39 -0.18 5.21
N ILE A 318 -0.64 0.73 4.57
CA ILE A 318 0.30 0.34 3.50
C ILE A 318 1.45 -0.54 4.03
N GLU A 319 1.86 -0.34 5.29
CA GLU A 319 2.92 -1.13 5.93
C GLU A 319 2.49 -2.59 6.13
N PHE A 320 1.20 -2.84 6.39
CA PHE A 320 0.64 -4.20 6.42
C PHE A 320 0.69 -4.87 5.05
N CYS A 321 0.40 -4.15 3.96
CA CYS A 321 0.55 -4.70 2.62
C CYS A 321 2.01 -5.12 2.34
N TYR A 322 2.99 -4.33 2.76
CA TYR A 322 4.40 -4.69 2.66
C TYR A 322 4.77 -5.90 3.51
N ARG A 323 4.31 -5.94 4.77
CA ARG A 323 4.55 -7.07 5.67
C ARG A 323 4.03 -8.35 5.06
N ASP A 324 2.78 -8.36 4.62
CA ASP A 324 2.14 -9.55 4.06
C ASP A 324 2.79 -9.98 2.74
N ALA A 325 3.17 -9.02 1.89
CA ALA A 325 3.87 -9.31 0.64
C ALA A 325 5.27 -9.92 0.88
N LYS A 326 5.99 -9.45 1.89
CA LYS A 326 7.30 -9.99 2.28
C LYS A 326 7.19 -11.39 2.87
N GLN A 327 6.18 -11.64 3.69
CA GLN A 327 6.01 -12.92 4.41
C GLN A 327 5.37 -14.00 3.53
N PHE A 328 4.34 -13.66 2.76
CA PHE A 328 3.47 -14.67 2.16
C PHE A 328 3.52 -14.74 0.63
N THR A 329 3.74 -13.63 -0.08
CA THR A 329 3.72 -13.61 -1.54
C THR A 329 5.09 -13.32 -2.17
N GLY A 330 6.16 -13.40 -1.39
CA GLY A 330 7.54 -13.45 -1.88
C GLY A 330 8.05 -12.15 -2.50
N LEU A 331 7.70 -10.99 -1.96
CA LEU A 331 8.12 -9.68 -2.45
C LEU A 331 9.65 -9.55 -2.67
N TYR A 332 10.47 -10.22 -1.84
CA TYR A 332 11.92 -10.22 -1.95
C TYR A 332 12.51 -11.53 -2.51
N HIS A 333 11.67 -12.45 -3.02
CA HIS A 333 12.13 -13.74 -3.51
C HIS A 333 12.68 -13.70 -4.95
N SER A 334 12.26 -12.72 -5.77
CA SER A 334 12.70 -12.62 -7.15
C SER A 334 14.22 -12.49 -7.26
N GLN A 335 14.85 -13.34 -8.04
CA GLN A 335 16.29 -13.31 -8.35
C GLN A 335 16.56 -12.77 -9.75
N ALA A 336 15.59 -12.14 -10.37
CA ALA A 336 15.72 -11.59 -11.71
C ALA A 336 16.83 -10.52 -11.78
N ARG A 337 17.48 -10.47 -12.95
CA ARG A 337 18.51 -9.48 -13.32
C ARG A 337 18.02 -8.55 -14.44
N ASP A 338 16.72 -8.51 -14.64
CA ASP A 338 16.02 -7.66 -15.62
C ASP A 338 14.99 -6.82 -14.87
N ILE A 339 14.96 -5.53 -15.11
CA ILE A 339 14.12 -4.57 -14.37
C ILE A 339 12.62 -4.86 -14.59
N ARG A 340 12.22 -5.27 -15.81
CA ARG A 340 10.81 -5.58 -16.11
C ARG A 340 10.34 -6.81 -15.34
N ARG A 341 11.23 -7.82 -15.19
CA ARG A 341 10.92 -9.02 -14.40
C ARG A 341 10.83 -8.72 -12.91
N LEU A 342 11.62 -7.79 -12.42
CA LEU A 342 11.54 -7.33 -11.03
C LEU A 342 10.23 -6.55 -10.81
N ASP A 343 9.91 -5.60 -11.70
CA ASP A 343 8.66 -4.84 -11.66
C ASP A 343 7.45 -5.76 -11.67
N PHE A 344 7.42 -6.73 -12.60
CA PHE A 344 6.33 -7.71 -12.66
C PHE A 344 6.23 -8.52 -11.36
N ALA A 345 7.34 -8.99 -10.80
CA ALA A 345 7.35 -9.79 -9.58
C ALA A 345 6.84 -8.99 -8.37
N PHE A 346 7.25 -7.72 -8.23
CA PHE A 346 6.81 -6.86 -7.13
C PHE A 346 5.31 -6.60 -7.21
N ASN A 347 4.83 -6.20 -8.39
CA ASN A 347 3.42 -5.91 -8.58
C ASN A 347 2.54 -7.16 -8.46
N ALA A 348 2.94 -8.30 -9.01
CA ALA A 348 2.23 -9.58 -8.84
C ALA A 348 2.13 -10.00 -7.36
N SER A 349 3.19 -9.77 -6.57
CA SER A 349 3.19 -10.06 -5.14
C SER A 349 2.09 -9.28 -4.39
N PHE A 350 1.97 -7.98 -4.63
CA PHE A 350 0.92 -7.15 -4.02
C PHE A 350 -0.47 -7.46 -4.57
N THR A 351 -0.58 -7.65 -5.87
CA THR A 351 -1.86 -7.96 -6.53
C THR A 351 -2.46 -9.28 -6.01
N ALA A 352 -1.60 -10.28 -5.72
CA ALA A 352 -2.06 -11.52 -5.11
C ALA A 352 -2.72 -11.30 -3.73
N ILE A 353 -2.19 -10.37 -2.93
CA ILE A 353 -2.79 -9.98 -1.65
C ILE A 353 -4.12 -9.23 -1.86
N ASN A 354 -4.18 -8.32 -2.84
CA ASN A 354 -5.40 -7.56 -3.11
C ASN A 354 -6.56 -8.52 -3.46
N ALA A 355 -6.33 -9.50 -4.33
CA ALA A 355 -7.32 -10.53 -4.66
C ALA A 355 -7.68 -11.40 -3.44
N ALA A 356 -6.71 -11.72 -2.58
CA ALA A 356 -6.92 -12.46 -1.34
C ALA A 356 -7.86 -11.71 -0.37
N LYS A 357 -7.70 -10.40 -0.23
CA LYS A 357 -8.58 -9.55 0.59
C LYS A 357 -10.03 -9.58 0.12
N ILE A 358 -10.27 -9.58 -1.20
CA ILE A 358 -11.63 -9.70 -1.75
C ILE A 358 -12.23 -11.05 -1.38
N MET A 359 -11.48 -12.14 -1.59
CA MET A 359 -11.93 -13.47 -1.24
C MET A 359 -12.31 -13.60 0.24
N MET A 360 -11.53 -12.99 1.15
CA MET A 360 -11.83 -12.98 2.59
C MET A 360 -13.09 -12.16 2.90
N LYS A 361 -13.27 -11.01 2.26
CA LYS A 361 -14.48 -10.18 2.41
C LYS A 361 -15.73 -10.93 1.95
N GLU A 362 -15.69 -11.56 0.78
CA GLU A 362 -16.83 -12.32 0.24
C GLU A 362 -17.27 -13.49 1.14
N ASN A 363 -16.31 -14.10 1.84
CA ASN A 363 -16.60 -15.22 2.76
C ASN A 363 -16.85 -14.75 4.21
N SER A 364 -16.92 -13.43 4.47
CA SER A 364 -17.16 -12.86 5.80
C SER A 364 -16.20 -13.35 6.89
N ILE A 365 -14.94 -13.62 6.51
CA ILE A 365 -13.91 -14.17 7.38
C ILE A 365 -12.94 -13.07 7.76
N PRO A 366 -12.50 -12.98 9.04
CA PRO A 366 -11.42 -12.08 9.43
C PRO A 366 -10.17 -12.32 8.58
N PHE A 367 -9.61 -11.25 8.01
CA PHE A 367 -8.44 -11.37 7.15
C PHE A 367 -7.24 -11.92 7.92
N SER A 368 -6.77 -13.09 7.48
CA SER A 368 -5.51 -13.70 7.91
C SER A 368 -4.80 -14.28 6.68
N MET A 369 -3.74 -13.60 6.24
CA MET A 369 -2.98 -14.06 5.06
C MET A 369 -2.33 -15.42 5.30
N GLU A 370 -1.89 -15.72 6.52
CA GLU A 370 -1.30 -17.01 6.87
C GLU A 370 -2.30 -18.14 6.73
N ALA A 371 -3.48 -17.99 7.34
CA ALA A 371 -4.55 -18.98 7.26
C ALA A 371 -5.02 -19.18 5.81
N LEU A 372 -5.22 -18.10 5.06
CA LEU A 372 -5.62 -18.19 3.66
C LEU A 372 -4.56 -18.87 2.81
N LYS A 373 -3.27 -18.57 3.02
CA LYS A 373 -2.19 -19.23 2.27
C LYS A 373 -2.12 -20.72 2.55
N SER A 374 -2.33 -21.15 3.79
CA SER A 374 -2.40 -22.57 4.18
C SER A 374 -3.59 -23.26 3.51
N LEU A 375 -4.77 -22.64 3.56
CA LEU A 375 -5.98 -23.13 2.90
C LEU A 375 -5.79 -23.28 1.39
N MET A 376 -5.22 -22.27 0.73
CA MET A 376 -4.97 -22.29 -0.73
C MET A 376 -3.97 -23.38 -1.12
N PHE A 377 -2.91 -23.57 -0.33
CA PHE A 377 -1.93 -24.63 -0.56
C PHE A 377 -2.55 -26.01 -0.40
N ASN A 378 -3.30 -26.26 0.69
CA ASN A 378 -3.95 -27.53 0.95
C ASN A 378 -4.98 -27.86 -0.15
N SER A 379 -5.82 -26.89 -0.50
CA SER A 379 -6.78 -27.01 -1.61
C SER A 379 -6.11 -27.36 -2.93
N TYR A 380 -4.98 -26.71 -3.22
CA TYR A 380 -4.20 -26.97 -4.44
C TYR A 380 -3.63 -28.39 -4.48
N LEU A 381 -3.07 -28.88 -3.37
CA LEU A 381 -2.53 -30.26 -3.30
C LEU A 381 -3.63 -31.30 -3.48
N LEU A 382 -4.76 -31.10 -2.83
CA LEU A 382 -5.91 -32.01 -2.94
C LEU A 382 -6.52 -32.00 -4.35
N ASP A 383 -6.71 -30.83 -4.97
CA ASP A 383 -7.18 -30.73 -6.35
C ASP A 383 -6.23 -31.47 -7.31
N ARG A 384 -4.93 -31.32 -7.12
CA ARG A 384 -3.93 -32.02 -7.92
C ARG A 384 -3.94 -33.54 -7.70
N PHE A 385 -4.10 -33.98 -6.45
CA PHE A 385 -4.26 -35.40 -6.11
C PHE A 385 -5.45 -36.03 -6.81
N PHE A 386 -6.64 -35.38 -6.73
CA PHE A 386 -7.84 -35.90 -7.39
C PHE A 386 -7.71 -35.93 -8.90
N LYS A 387 -7.11 -34.91 -9.51
CA LYS A 387 -6.85 -34.89 -10.96
C LYS A 387 -5.91 -36.01 -11.42
N LEU A 388 -4.89 -36.31 -10.63
CA LEU A 388 -3.89 -37.34 -10.97
C LEU A 388 -4.41 -38.76 -10.69
N SER A 389 -5.18 -38.96 -9.61
CA SER A 389 -5.71 -40.28 -9.24
C SER A 389 -6.97 -40.68 -9.99
N GLY A 390 -7.62 -39.73 -10.68
CA GLY A 390 -8.93 -39.95 -11.32
C GLY A 390 -10.07 -40.16 -10.32
N ILE A 391 -9.82 -40.03 -9.00
CA ILE A 391 -10.83 -40.19 -7.97
C ILE A 391 -11.74 -38.97 -7.95
N LYS A 392 -13.04 -39.15 -8.09
CA LYS A 392 -14.02 -38.08 -7.89
C LYS A 392 -14.48 -38.09 -6.44
N PRO A 393 -14.44 -36.95 -5.71
CA PRO A 393 -14.96 -36.88 -4.34
C PRO A 393 -16.51 -36.87 -4.36
N ASN A 394 -17.13 -38.05 -4.39
CA ASN A 394 -18.56 -38.19 -4.59
C ASN A 394 -19.33 -38.74 -3.38
N SER A 395 -18.75 -38.74 -2.16
CA SER A 395 -19.49 -39.22 -0.99
C SER A 395 -19.38 -38.24 0.18
N ARG A 396 -20.43 -38.10 1.01
CA ARG A 396 -20.47 -37.24 2.22
C ARG A 396 -19.30 -37.48 3.18
N ILE A 397 -18.78 -38.72 3.25
CA ILE A 397 -17.64 -39.06 4.09
C ILE A 397 -16.34 -38.49 3.51
N LYS A 398 -16.18 -38.59 2.18
CA LYS A 398 -14.99 -38.01 1.50
C LYS A 398 -14.98 -36.48 1.57
N ASP A 399 -16.16 -35.85 1.45
CA ASP A 399 -16.27 -34.40 1.59
C ASP A 399 -15.87 -33.93 2.98
N LYS A 400 -16.22 -34.66 4.05
CA LYS A 400 -15.84 -34.33 5.41
C LYS A 400 -14.33 -34.45 5.63
N LEU A 401 -13.71 -35.55 5.20
CA LEU A 401 -12.25 -35.76 5.30
C LEU A 401 -11.47 -34.72 4.47
N VAL A 402 -11.98 -34.40 3.30
CA VAL A 402 -11.39 -33.40 2.44
C VAL A 402 -11.42 -32.02 3.11
N LYS A 403 -12.57 -31.63 3.69
CA LYS A 403 -12.68 -30.38 4.46
C LYS A 403 -11.69 -30.35 5.64
N GLU A 404 -11.61 -31.43 6.40
CA GLU A 404 -10.66 -31.55 7.50
C GLU A 404 -9.20 -31.36 7.04
N LEU A 405 -8.83 -31.93 5.89
CA LEU A 405 -7.48 -31.78 5.32
C LEU A 405 -7.21 -30.36 4.79
N ILE A 406 -8.21 -29.68 4.21
CA ILE A 406 -8.10 -28.29 3.78
C ILE A 406 -7.88 -27.38 4.97
N ASP A 407 -8.55 -27.64 6.09
CA ASP A 407 -8.53 -26.82 7.29
C ASP A 407 -7.26 -27.01 8.13
N ILE A 408 -6.43 -28.03 7.83
CA ILE A 408 -5.15 -28.22 8.55
C ILE A 408 -4.29 -26.95 8.41
N ALA A 409 -3.89 -26.41 9.57
CA ALA A 409 -3.10 -25.19 9.69
C ALA A 409 -3.72 -23.91 9.06
N ALA A 410 -4.98 -24.00 8.57
CA ALA A 410 -5.70 -22.82 8.08
C ALA A 410 -6.34 -22.01 9.23
N TYR A 411 -6.63 -22.68 10.35
CA TYR A 411 -7.20 -22.08 11.55
C TYR A 411 -6.37 -22.51 12.78
N GLN A 412 -5.55 -21.63 13.30
CA GLN A 412 -5.19 -21.65 14.70
C GLN A 412 -6.12 -20.68 15.41
N ALA A 413 -6.93 -21.19 16.33
CA ALA A 413 -7.64 -20.34 17.26
C ALA A 413 -6.61 -19.48 18.01
N ALA A 414 -6.72 -18.16 17.90
CA ALA A 414 -5.98 -17.23 18.72
C ALA A 414 -6.46 -17.33 20.17
#